data_9386aec217e2bb2c9ccea30c38731826
#
_entry.id   9386aec217e2bb2c9ccea30c38731826
#
_cell.length_a   1.000
_cell.length_b   1.000
_cell.length_c   1.000
_cell.angle_alpha   90.00
_cell.angle_beta   90.00
_cell.angle_gamma   90.00
#
_symmetry.space_group_name_H-M   'P 1'
#
loop_
_entity.id
_entity.type
_entity.pdbx_description
1 polymer ?
#
loop_
_entity_poly.entity_id
_entity_poly.type
_entity_poly.pdbx_seq_one_letter_code
_entity_poly.pdbx_strand_id
1 'polypeptide(L)'
;MANHDPISDMLTRIRNASEKRHQSTKVPASRMSRSIAKVLQQEGFIAEISEEGEGVQTHLVLELKYSGKHRQPTIRSMQRVSKPGLRIYKNTRGLPKVLGGLGVAIISTSKGVMSDRDARKQGVGGEVLCYVY
;
A
#
# COMPACT_ATOMS: atom_id res chain seq x y z
N MET A 1 -6.90 -0.69 -25.51
CA MET A 1 -7.37 -0.13 -24.27
C MET A 1 -6.33 -0.29 -23.16
N ALA A 2 -6.07 0.76 -22.46
CA ALA A 2 -5.13 0.69 -21.36
C ALA A 2 -5.67 -0.20 -20.24
N ASN A 3 -4.82 -0.99 -19.65
CA ASN A 3 -5.18 -1.77 -18.48
C ASN A 3 -5.38 -0.83 -17.30
N HIS A 4 -6.56 -0.87 -16.71
CA HIS A 4 -6.85 -0.07 -15.54
C HIS A 4 -6.31 -0.79 -14.29
N ASP A 5 -5.40 -0.13 -13.58
CA ASP A 5 -4.83 -0.66 -12.35
C ASP A 5 -4.93 0.39 -11.24
N PRO A 6 -6.05 0.37 -10.48
CA PRO A 6 -6.24 1.33 -9.39
C PRO A 6 -5.16 1.24 -8.31
N ILE A 7 -4.59 0.07 -8.09
CA ILE A 7 -3.53 -0.09 -7.11
C ILE A 7 -2.27 0.65 -7.56
N SER A 8 -1.87 0.47 -8.82
CA SER A 8 -0.72 1.21 -9.37
C SER A 8 -0.93 2.71 -9.31
N ASP A 9 -2.15 3.18 -9.61
CA ASP A 9 -2.49 4.59 -9.53
C ASP A 9 -2.33 5.10 -8.09
N MET A 10 -2.85 4.37 -7.11
CA MET A 10 -2.73 4.70 -5.70
C MET A 10 -1.26 4.81 -5.27
N LEU A 11 -0.45 3.81 -5.62
CA LEU A 11 0.98 3.80 -5.27
C LEU A 11 1.71 4.98 -5.90
N THR A 12 1.39 5.30 -7.16
CA THR A 12 1.99 6.43 -7.88
C THR A 12 1.64 7.75 -7.21
N ARG A 13 0.38 7.95 -6.81
CA ARG A 13 -0.04 9.17 -6.12
C ARG A 13 0.69 9.35 -4.80
N ILE A 14 0.79 8.28 -4.01
CA ILE A 14 1.49 8.34 -2.73
C ILE A 14 2.98 8.62 -2.94
N ARG A 15 3.60 7.93 -3.88
CA ARG A 15 5.02 8.10 -4.19
C ARG A 15 5.34 9.51 -4.64
N ASN A 16 4.56 10.05 -5.57
CA ASN A 16 4.77 11.41 -6.08
C ASN A 16 4.58 12.46 -4.97
N ALA A 17 3.55 12.30 -4.15
CA ALA A 17 3.31 13.23 -3.04
C ALA A 17 4.44 13.18 -2.01
N SER A 18 4.96 11.98 -1.73
CA SER A 18 6.09 11.81 -0.80
C SER A 18 7.36 12.49 -1.34
N GLU A 19 7.64 12.31 -2.63
CA GLU A 19 8.81 12.95 -3.24
C GLU A 19 8.74 14.47 -3.18
N LYS A 20 7.54 15.02 -3.38
CA LYS A 20 7.33 16.48 -3.32
C LYS A 20 7.08 16.98 -1.90
N ARG A 21 7.12 16.09 -0.92
CA ARG A 21 6.90 16.40 0.50
C ARG A 21 5.59 17.09 0.78
N HIS A 22 4.52 16.66 0.08
CA HIS A 22 3.16 17.11 0.37
C HIS A 22 2.71 16.56 1.72
N GLN A 23 1.87 17.29 2.43
CA GLN A 23 1.34 16.84 3.71
C GLN A 23 0.39 15.67 3.54
N SER A 24 -0.39 15.66 2.47
CA SER A 24 -1.36 14.61 2.21
C SER A 24 -1.53 14.37 0.72
N THR A 25 -2.18 13.26 0.39
CA THR A 25 -2.57 12.96 -0.98
C THR A 25 -3.96 12.34 -0.98
N LYS A 26 -4.66 12.46 -2.10
CA LYS A 26 -6.00 11.89 -2.26
C LYS A 26 -5.96 10.75 -3.26
N VAL A 27 -6.64 9.66 -2.93
CA VAL A 27 -6.80 8.52 -3.82
C VAL A 27 -8.28 8.15 -3.88
N PRO A 28 -8.77 7.63 -5.02
CA PRO A 28 -10.16 7.19 -5.09
C PRO A 28 -10.44 6.12 -4.02
N ALA A 29 -11.57 6.24 -3.34
CA ALA A 29 -11.95 5.29 -2.31
C ALA A 29 -12.53 4.04 -2.95
N SER A 30 -12.06 2.88 -2.50
CA SER A 30 -12.58 1.58 -2.88
C SER A 30 -12.29 0.63 -1.73
N ARG A 31 -12.88 -0.56 -1.77
CA ARG A 31 -12.56 -1.57 -0.77
C ARG A 31 -11.07 -1.85 -0.72
N MET A 32 -10.46 -2.01 -1.90
CA MET A 32 -9.03 -2.30 -2.00
C MET A 32 -8.17 -1.14 -1.51
N SER A 33 -8.46 0.09 -1.92
CA SER A 33 -7.66 1.25 -1.48
C SER A 33 -7.76 1.46 0.02
N ARG A 34 -8.95 1.27 0.61
CA ARG A 34 -9.13 1.35 2.06
C ARG A 34 -8.30 0.30 2.77
N SER A 35 -8.29 -0.93 2.26
CA SER A 35 -7.52 -2.02 2.86
C SER A 35 -6.02 -1.77 2.79
N ILE A 36 -5.53 -1.33 1.66
CA ILE A 36 -4.09 -1.00 1.49
C ILE A 36 -3.69 0.15 2.41
N ALA A 37 -4.50 1.21 2.45
CA ALA A 37 -4.23 2.36 3.31
C ALA A 37 -4.13 1.94 4.77
N LYS A 38 -5.02 1.06 5.21
CA LYS A 38 -5.02 0.57 6.59
C LYS A 38 -3.74 -0.19 6.91
N VAL A 39 -3.25 -1.02 6.00
CA VAL A 39 -1.98 -1.73 6.19
C VAL A 39 -0.83 -0.73 6.27
N LEU A 40 -0.81 0.26 5.39
CA LEU A 40 0.23 1.30 5.41
C LEU A 40 0.23 2.07 6.74
N GLN A 41 -0.94 2.36 7.28
CA GLN A 41 -1.06 3.03 8.56
C GLN A 41 -0.58 2.14 9.70
N GLN A 42 -0.98 0.88 9.73
CA GLN A 42 -0.58 -0.08 10.75
C GLN A 42 0.93 -0.30 10.78
N GLU A 43 1.55 -0.29 9.60
CA GLU A 43 3.00 -0.48 9.48
C GLU A 43 3.78 0.83 9.66
N GLY A 44 3.10 1.93 9.91
CA GLY A 44 3.74 3.19 10.22
C GLY A 44 4.21 4.00 9.02
N PHE A 45 3.73 3.70 7.83
CA PHE A 45 4.14 4.42 6.61
C PHE A 45 3.34 5.70 6.39
N ILE A 46 2.09 5.73 6.84
CA ILE A 46 1.26 6.94 6.78
C ILE A 46 0.68 7.23 8.16
N ALA A 47 0.28 8.49 8.38
CA ALA A 47 -0.23 8.92 9.69
C ALA A 47 -1.72 8.67 9.81
N GLU A 48 -2.53 9.49 9.15
CA GLU A 48 -3.98 9.47 9.31
C GLU A 48 -4.66 9.18 7.99
N ILE A 49 -5.85 8.58 8.08
CA ILE A 49 -6.71 8.30 6.92
C ILE A 49 -8.05 8.93 7.20
N SER A 50 -8.55 9.71 6.25
CA SER A 50 -9.92 10.25 6.30
C SER A 50 -10.57 10.08 4.94
N GLU A 51 -11.87 10.31 4.87
CA GLU A 51 -12.60 10.23 3.61
C GLU A 51 -13.30 11.54 3.33
N GLU A 52 -13.30 11.95 2.07
CA GLU A 52 -13.99 13.13 1.59
C GLU A 52 -14.85 12.78 0.38
N GLY A 53 -15.93 13.52 0.19
CA GLY A 53 -16.84 13.36 -0.95
C GLY A 53 -17.98 12.43 -0.66
N GLU A 54 -18.82 12.22 -1.68
CA GLU A 54 -20.02 11.40 -1.56
C GLU A 54 -20.13 10.46 -2.76
N GLY A 55 -20.66 9.27 -2.48
CA GLY A 55 -20.95 8.28 -3.53
C GLY A 55 -19.68 7.88 -4.28
N VAL A 56 -19.77 7.89 -5.61
CA VAL A 56 -18.66 7.48 -6.48
C VAL A 56 -17.49 8.45 -6.47
N GLN A 57 -17.69 9.65 -5.92
CA GLN A 57 -16.62 10.67 -5.84
C GLN A 57 -15.93 10.68 -4.48
N THR A 58 -16.15 9.64 -3.68
CA THR A 58 -15.46 9.53 -2.39
C THR A 58 -13.98 9.28 -2.61
N HIS A 59 -13.16 10.03 -1.89
CA HIS A 59 -11.71 9.90 -1.92
C HIS A 59 -11.18 9.65 -0.51
N LEU A 60 -10.12 8.87 -0.42
CA LEU A 60 -9.35 8.77 0.81
C LEU A 60 -8.34 9.91 0.83
N VAL A 61 -8.20 10.54 1.99
CA VAL A 61 -7.16 11.53 2.24
C VAL A 61 -6.13 10.87 3.14
N LEU A 62 -4.93 10.68 2.62
CA LEU A 62 -3.85 9.99 3.31
C LEU A 62 -2.83 11.00 3.77
N GLU A 63 -2.65 11.13 5.08
CA GLU A 63 -1.63 11.99 5.66
C GLU A 63 -0.29 11.28 5.63
N LEU A 64 0.69 11.88 4.98
CA LEU A 64 2.01 11.29 4.80
C LEU A 64 2.89 11.57 6.00
N LYS A 65 3.89 10.73 6.23
CA LYS A 65 4.82 10.87 7.35
C LYS A 65 6.21 11.23 6.86
N TYR A 66 6.85 12.09 7.64
CA TYR A 66 8.21 12.53 7.38
C TYR A 66 8.98 12.50 8.70
N SER A 67 10.29 12.36 8.63
CA SER A 67 11.13 12.31 9.82
C SER A 67 12.37 13.15 9.65
N GLY A 68 12.89 13.64 10.77
CA GLY A 68 14.13 14.40 10.83
C GLY A 68 13.97 15.87 10.42
N LYS A 69 15.08 16.59 10.53
CA LYS A 69 15.12 18.01 10.20
C LYS A 69 14.86 18.33 8.74
N HIS A 70 15.21 17.39 7.86
CA HIS A 70 15.07 17.58 6.42
C HIS A 70 13.78 16.97 5.88
N ARG A 71 12.87 16.59 6.75
CA ARG A 71 11.58 16.00 6.37
C ARG A 71 11.75 14.88 5.35
N GLN A 72 12.54 13.89 5.72
CA GLN A 72 12.72 12.72 4.85
C GLN A 72 11.44 11.90 4.84
N PRO A 73 10.94 11.51 3.64
CA PRO A 73 9.75 10.68 3.57
C PRO A 73 9.95 9.34 4.28
N THR A 74 8.96 8.92 5.05
CA THR A 74 8.97 7.59 5.65
C THR A 74 8.89 6.53 4.56
N ILE A 75 8.09 6.78 3.53
CA ILE A 75 8.02 5.91 2.36
C ILE A 75 9.15 6.28 1.41
N ARG A 76 10.05 5.33 1.17
CA ARG A 76 11.16 5.52 0.24
C ARG A 76 10.91 4.87 -1.11
N SER A 77 10.14 3.77 -1.12
CA SER A 77 9.84 3.05 -2.36
C SER A 77 8.51 2.35 -2.24
N MET A 78 7.75 2.38 -3.32
CA MET A 78 6.52 1.62 -3.47
C MET A 78 6.55 0.98 -4.85
N GLN A 79 6.49 -0.34 -4.88
CA GLN A 79 6.67 -1.10 -6.12
C GLN A 79 5.51 -2.05 -6.32
N ARG A 80 4.81 -1.91 -7.44
CA ARG A 80 3.75 -2.84 -7.82
C ARG A 80 4.36 -4.19 -8.18
N VAL A 81 3.83 -5.28 -7.65
CA VAL A 81 4.33 -6.62 -7.93
C VAL A 81 3.34 -7.36 -8.83
N SER A 82 2.16 -7.68 -8.32
CA SER A 82 1.11 -8.31 -9.12
C SER A 82 0.45 -7.27 -10.00
N LYS A 83 0.18 -7.60 -11.25
CA LYS A 83 -0.41 -6.67 -12.22
C LYS A 83 -1.59 -7.35 -12.90
N PRO A 84 -2.52 -6.58 -13.51
CA PRO A 84 -3.67 -7.20 -14.19
C PRO A 84 -3.29 -8.24 -15.22
N GLY A 85 -2.19 -8.04 -15.94
CA GLY A 85 -1.72 -8.99 -16.95
C GLY A 85 -0.79 -10.07 -16.43
N LEU A 86 -0.35 -9.97 -15.17
CA LEU A 86 0.57 -10.94 -14.58
C LEU A 86 0.37 -10.96 -13.07
N ARG A 87 -0.49 -11.86 -12.60
CA ARG A 87 -0.77 -12.02 -11.19
C ARG A 87 0.29 -12.88 -10.51
N ILE A 88 0.76 -12.45 -9.36
CA ILE A 88 1.80 -13.13 -8.59
C ILE A 88 1.21 -13.63 -7.29
N TYR A 89 1.19 -14.95 -7.11
CA TYR A 89 0.66 -15.60 -5.89
C TYR A 89 1.78 -16.35 -5.19
N LYS A 90 1.78 -16.31 -3.88
CA LYS A 90 2.73 -17.06 -3.05
C LYS A 90 2.01 -17.76 -1.91
N ASN A 91 2.47 -18.95 -1.58
CA ASN A 91 1.98 -19.63 -0.38
C ASN A 91 2.69 -19.05 0.85
N THR A 92 2.29 -19.50 2.04
CA THR A 92 2.82 -18.99 3.32
C THR A 92 4.35 -19.03 3.37
N ARG A 93 4.94 -20.16 2.94
CA ARG A 93 6.40 -20.33 3.01
C ARG A 93 7.14 -19.48 1.98
N GLY A 94 6.49 -19.17 0.88
CA GLY A 94 7.09 -18.41 -0.21
C GLY A 94 6.84 -16.91 -0.13
N LEU A 95 6.23 -16.40 0.94
CA LEU A 95 5.96 -14.97 1.08
C LEU A 95 7.29 -14.20 1.13
N PRO A 96 7.38 -13.11 0.35
CA PRO A 96 8.63 -12.36 0.27
C PRO A 96 8.88 -11.55 1.54
N LYS A 97 10.17 -11.32 1.82
CA LYS A 97 10.60 -10.37 2.83
C LYS A 97 11.25 -9.21 2.12
N VAL A 98 10.74 -8.02 2.32
CA VAL A 98 11.25 -6.82 1.66
C VAL A 98 12.41 -6.28 2.50
N LEU A 99 13.59 -6.14 1.88
CA LEU A 99 14.81 -5.67 2.54
C LEU A 99 15.09 -6.40 3.86
N GLY A 100 14.98 -7.74 3.84
CA GLY A 100 15.25 -8.55 5.04
C GLY A 100 14.28 -8.33 6.19
N GLY A 101 13.11 -7.78 5.92
CA GLY A 101 12.10 -7.49 6.93
C GLY A 101 12.00 -6.04 7.34
N LEU A 102 12.84 -5.16 6.80
CA LEU A 102 12.75 -3.72 7.06
C LEU A 102 11.57 -3.10 6.34
N GLY A 103 11.21 -3.62 5.18
CA GLY A 103 10.05 -3.20 4.43
C GLY A 103 8.88 -4.16 4.61
N VAL A 104 7.82 -3.94 3.86
CA VAL A 104 6.59 -4.71 3.95
C VAL A 104 6.11 -5.10 2.56
N ALA A 105 5.66 -6.34 2.42
CA ALA A 105 4.87 -6.75 1.26
C ALA A 105 3.41 -6.72 1.68
N ILE A 106 2.56 -6.17 0.82
CA ILE A 106 1.11 -6.14 1.07
C ILE A 106 0.50 -7.31 0.29
N ILE A 107 -0.19 -8.19 1.02
CA ILE A 107 -0.70 -9.45 0.49
C ILE A 107 -2.23 -9.45 0.55
N SER A 108 -2.87 -9.84 -0.55
CA SER A 108 -4.31 -10.07 -0.58
C SER A 108 -4.56 -11.54 -0.31
N THR A 109 -5.14 -11.85 0.84
CA THR A 109 -5.37 -13.24 1.28
C THR A 109 -6.87 -13.51 1.38
N SER A 110 -7.22 -14.78 1.59
CA SER A 110 -8.60 -15.17 1.84
C SER A 110 -9.16 -14.55 3.14
N LYS A 111 -8.28 -14.11 4.03
CA LYS A 111 -8.67 -13.45 5.28
C LYS A 111 -8.56 -11.92 5.22
N GLY A 112 -8.35 -11.38 4.03
CA GLY A 112 -8.24 -9.94 3.82
C GLY A 112 -6.87 -9.51 3.37
N VAL A 113 -6.72 -8.21 3.18
CA VAL A 113 -5.44 -7.60 2.79
C VAL A 113 -4.62 -7.36 4.06
N MET A 114 -3.38 -7.80 4.06
CA MET A 114 -2.52 -7.70 5.24
C MET A 114 -1.05 -7.63 4.85
N SER A 115 -0.19 -7.36 5.82
CA SER A 115 1.25 -7.41 5.60
C SER A 115 1.73 -8.86 5.48
N ASP A 116 2.91 -9.05 4.90
CA ASP A 116 3.53 -10.37 4.84
C ASP A 116 3.75 -10.97 6.24
N ARG A 117 4.06 -10.11 7.23
CA ARG A 117 4.25 -10.56 8.61
C ARG A 117 2.96 -11.15 9.17
N ASP A 118 1.85 -10.45 8.98
CA ASP A 118 0.55 -10.92 9.48
C ASP A 118 0.11 -12.16 8.73
N ALA A 119 0.35 -12.23 7.43
CA ALA A 119 0.02 -13.41 6.64
C ALA A 119 0.80 -14.64 7.14
N ARG A 120 2.09 -14.47 7.46
CA ARG A 120 2.88 -15.57 8.03
C ARG A 120 2.36 -16.00 9.39
N LYS A 121 1.99 -15.04 10.24
CA LYS A 121 1.42 -15.37 11.57
C LYS A 121 0.13 -16.15 11.45
N GLN A 122 -0.69 -15.82 10.47
CA GLN A 122 -1.97 -16.50 10.27
C GLN A 122 -1.86 -17.76 9.43
N GLY A 123 -0.67 -18.03 8.89
CA GLY A 123 -0.46 -19.22 8.09
C GLY A 123 -1.16 -19.21 6.76
N VAL A 124 -1.32 -18.02 6.16
CA VAL A 124 -2.00 -17.87 4.86
C VAL A 124 -1.06 -17.26 3.83
N GLY A 125 -1.26 -17.66 2.58
CA GLY A 125 -0.61 -17.01 1.44
C GLY A 125 -1.63 -16.21 0.65
N GLY A 126 -1.23 -15.66 -0.48
CA GLY A 126 -2.13 -14.91 -1.33
C GLY A 126 -1.42 -14.20 -2.45
N GLU A 127 -2.12 -13.22 -3.01
CA GLU A 127 -1.59 -12.40 -4.08
C GLU A 127 -0.69 -11.31 -3.52
N VAL A 128 0.54 -11.23 -4.03
CA VAL A 128 1.50 -10.20 -3.62
C VAL A 128 1.19 -8.92 -4.40
N LEU A 129 0.60 -7.94 -3.73
CA LEU A 129 0.15 -6.72 -4.40
C LEU A 129 1.30 -5.76 -4.68
N CYS A 130 2.10 -5.47 -3.66
CA CYS A 130 3.18 -4.50 -3.78
C CYS A 130 4.20 -4.66 -2.67
N TYR A 131 5.35 -4.01 -2.87
CA TYR A 131 6.39 -3.86 -1.84
C TYR A 131 6.46 -2.40 -1.43
N VAL A 132 6.66 -2.16 -0.14
CA VAL A 132 6.80 -0.81 0.43
C VAL A 132 7.99 -0.81 1.40
N TYR A 133 8.84 0.19 1.25
CA TYR A 133 9.88 0.43 2.25
C TYR A 133 10.29 1.88 2.30
#